data_6ab2bcf21046686a04653b582ab0e237
#
_entry.id   6ab2bcf21046686a04653b582ab0e237
#
_cell.length_a   1.000
_cell.length_b   1.000
_cell.length_c   1.000
_cell.angle_alpha   90.00
_cell.angle_beta   90.00
_cell.angle_gamma   90.00
#
_symmetry.space_group_name_H-M   'P 1'
#
loop_
_entity.id
_entity.type
_entity.pdbx_description
1 polymer ?
#
loop_
_entity_poly.entity_id
_entity_poly.type
_entity_poly.pdbx_seq_one_letter_code
_entity_poly.pdbx_strand_id
1 'polypeptide(L)'
;MPEKKYYVEALDEVIAEYCEHPSPNSLYSVLNGIFEGIEQNYSLPCLAKMDDDGNFSIKFAVDDLGRESVAALTRLDGEEQSIIADVKMRSLLRIMVENECEGIVLNPGGEHEFTVPKMLLAYALHAGYQMALDDMSSGN
;
A
#
# COMPACT_ATOMS: atom_id res chain seq x y z
N MET A 1 13.79 6.57 -10.06
CA MET A 1 13.77 5.43 -11.00
C MET A 1 12.49 5.44 -11.80
N PRO A 2 12.57 5.28 -13.14
CA PRO A 2 11.39 5.30 -13.99
C PRO A 2 10.34 4.25 -13.63
N GLU A 3 10.77 3.03 -13.29
CA GLU A 3 9.86 1.93 -12.96
C GLU A 3 8.99 2.25 -11.73
N LYS A 4 9.59 2.87 -10.72
CA LYS A 4 8.88 3.26 -9.50
C LYS A 4 7.74 4.24 -9.80
N LYS A 5 8.03 5.25 -10.63
CA LYS A 5 7.03 6.23 -11.02
C LYS A 5 5.91 5.57 -11.81
N TYR A 6 6.25 4.70 -12.75
CA TYR A 6 5.27 4.00 -13.57
C TYR A 6 4.40 3.08 -12.73
N TYR A 7 4.96 2.46 -11.70
CA TYR A 7 4.17 1.59 -10.83
C TYR A 7 3.07 2.38 -10.11
N VAL A 8 3.42 3.52 -9.51
CA VAL A 8 2.44 4.35 -8.77
C VAL A 8 1.35 4.85 -9.72
N GLU A 9 1.73 5.31 -10.92
CA GLU A 9 0.77 5.77 -11.91
C GLU A 9 -0.15 4.65 -12.37
N ALA A 10 0.39 3.46 -12.62
CA ALA A 10 -0.38 2.31 -13.06
C ALA A 10 -1.35 1.85 -11.97
N LEU A 11 -0.91 1.85 -10.71
CA LEU A 11 -1.78 1.50 -9.60
C LEU A 11 -2.92 2.51 -9.46
N ASP A 12 -2.60 3.80 -9.60
CA ASP A 12 -3.61 4.85 -9.55
C ASP A 12 -4.68 4.66 -10.63
N GLU A 13 -4.27 4.30 -11.84
CA GLU A 13 -5.20 4.07 -12.96
C GLU A 13 -6.17 2.93 -12.67
N VAL A 14 -5.68 1.80 -12.16
CA VAL A 14 -6.56 0.66 -11.87
C VAL A 14 -7.48 0.94 -10.69
N ILE A 15 -7.03 1.71 -9.70
CA ILE A 15 -7.88 2.14 -8.59
C ILE A 15 -8.98 3.07 -9.08
N ALA A 16 -8.64 4.05 -9.94
CA ALA A 16 -9.60 4.97 -10.51
C ALA A 16 -10.65 4.21 -11.32
N GLU A 17 -10.23 3.26 -12.14
CA GLU A 17 -11.15 2.45 -12.92
C GLU A 17 -12.13 1.67 -12.03
N TYR A 18 -11.62 1.07 -10.96
CA TYR A 18 -12.49 0.34 -10.03
C TYR A 18 -13.49 1.28 -9.35
N CYS A 19 -13.04 2.47 -8.92
CA CYS A 19 -13.92 3.42 -8.25
C CYS A 19 -15.01 3.97 -9.17
N GLU A 20 -14.68 4.18 -10.45
CA GLU A 20 -15.63 4.70 -11.43
C GLU A 20 -16.53 3.62 -12.02
N HIS A 21 -16.00 2.43 -12.24
CA HIS A 21 -16.68 1.31 -12.88
C HIS A 21 -16.44 0.02 -12.11
N PRO A 22 -17.00 -0.12 -10.89
CA PRO A 22 -16.78 -1.33 -10.08
C PRO A 22 -17.24 -2.58 -10.78
N SER A 23 -16.36 -3.57 -10.81
CA SER A 23 -16.67 -4.88 -11.39
C SER A 23 -15.69 -5.90 -10.82
N PRO A 24 -15.97 -7.21 -10.93
CA PRO A 24 -14.99 -8.22 -10.53
C PRO A 24 -13.65 -8.06 -11.26
N ASN A 25 -13.69 -7.72 -12.55
CA ASN A 25 -12.46 -7.54 -13.32
C ASN A 25 -11.66 -6.32 -12.87
N SER A 26 -12.33 -5.18 -12.61
CA SER A 26 -11.61 -4.00 -12.15
C SER A 26 -11.05 -4.17 -10.75
N LEU A 27 -11.77 -4.86 -9.87
CA LEU A 27 -11.27 -5.20 -8.55
C LEU A 27 -10.04 -6.10 -8.65
N TYR A 28 -10.10 -7.11 -9.52
CA TYR A 28 -8.99 -8.04 -9.73
C TYR A 28 -7.75 -7.31 -10.21
N SER A 29 -7.91 -6.31 -11.08
CA SER A 29 -6.79 -5.50 -11.55
C SER A 29 -6.10 -4.74 -10.42
N VAL A 30 -6.89 -4.17 -9.49
CA VAL A 30 -6.33 -3.48 -8.32
C VAL A 30 -5.55 -4.46 -7.44
N LEU A 31 -6.13 -5.61 -7.14
CA LEU A 31 -5.49 -6.61 -6.28
C LEU A 31 -4.20 -7.13 -6.91
N ASN A 32 -4.21 -7.39 -8.23
CA ASN A 32 -3.01 -7.80 -8.93
C ASN A 32 -1.92 -6.75 -8.85
N GLY A 33 -2.28 -5.48 -8.99
CA GLY A 33 -1.31 -4.39 -8.87
C GLY A 33 -0.69 -4.32 -7.49
N ILE A 34 -1.50 -4.52 -6.45
CA ILE A 34 -1.01 -4.52 -5.07
C ILE A 34 -0.08 -5.71 -4.83
N PHE A 35 -0.48 -6.90 -5.27
CA PHE A 35 0.35 -8.10 -5.09
C PHE A 35 1.67 -8.01 -5.86
N GLU A 36 1.64 -7.48 -7.07
CA GLU A 36 2.86 -7.25 -7.84
C GLU A 36 3.79 -6.27 -7.10
N GLY A 37 3.22 -5.20 -6.54
CA GLY A 37 4.00 -4.24 -5.77
C GLY A 37 4.68 -4.87 -4.57
N ILE A 38 3.99 -5.80 -3.88
CA ILE A 38 4.57 -6.52 -2.76
C ILE A 38 5.68 -7.45 -3.23
N GLU A 39 5.43 -8.20 -4.31
CA GLU A 39 6.40 -9.14 -4.87
C GLU A 39 7.67 -8.44 -5.32
N GLN A 40 7.53 -7.31 -6.02
CA GLN A 40 8.67 -6.53 -6.50
C GLN A 40 9.22 -5.57 -5.45
N ASN A 41 8.51 -5.45 -4.34
CA ASN A 41 8.85 -4.53 -3.25
C ASN A 41 8.97 -3.08 -3.71
N TYR A 42 8.03 -2.64 -4.54
CA TYR A 42 7.93 -1.25 -4.97
C TYR A 42 7.54 -0.35 -3.79
N SER A 43 7.82 0.94 -3.92
CA SER A 43 7.50 1.93 -2.88
C SER A 43 6.24 2.69 -3.23
N LEU A 44 5.51 3.10 -2.18
CA LEU A 44 4.39 4.03 -2.31
C LEU A 44 4.67 5.26 -1.47
N PRO A 45 4.22 6.44 -1.93
CA PRO A 45 4.35 7.65 -1.12
C PRO A 45 3.37 7.59 0.06
N CYS A 46 3.83 8.00 1.22
CA CYS A 46 3.03 8.03 2.44
C CYS A 46 3.19 9.39 3.11
N LEU A 47 2.12 9.89 3.71
CA LEU A 47 2.21 11.09 4.52
C LEU A 47 3.00 10.76 5.77
N ALA A 48 3.92 11.64 6.14
CA ALA A 48 4.79 11.45 7.28
C ALA A 48 4.71 12.63 8.22
N LYS A 49 5.13 12.40 9.46
CA LYS A 49 5.26 13.45 10.48
C LYS A 49 6.63 13.31 11.12
N MET A 50 7.16 14.42 11.62
CA MET A 50 8.43 14.45 12.34
C MET A 50 8.14 14.80 13.80
N ASP A 51 8.74 14.04 14.72
CA ASP A 51 8.58 14.32 16.14
C ASP A 51 9.62 15.37 16.61
N ASP A 52 9.57 15.70 17.89
CA ASP A 52 10.46 16.72 18.47
C ASP A 52 11.93 16.29 18.44
N ASP A 53 12.19 15.00 18.36
CA ASP A 53 13.55 14.45 18.29
C ASP A 53 14.08 14.37 16.86
N GLY A 54 13.27 14.76 15.87
CA GLY A 54 13.66 14.73 14.47
C GLY A 54 13.43 13.38 13.79
N ASN A 55 12.73 12.47 14.44
CA ASN A 55 12.40 11.16 13.86
C ASN A 55 11.14 11.23 13.02
N PHE A 56 11.16 10.54 11.87
CA PHE A 56 9.99 10.47 11.00
C PHE A 56 9.17 9.22 11.29
N SER A 57 7.85 9.36 11.21
CA SER A 57 6.94 8.23 11.21
C SER A 57 5.82 8.51 10.22
N ILE A 58 5.22 7.46 9.66
CA ILE A 58 4.12 7.65 8.73
C ILE A 58 2.83 7.90 9.51
N LYS A 59 1.92 8.63 8.88
CA LYS A 59 0.60 8.90 9.46
C LYS A 59 -0.32 7.74 9.16
N PHE A 60 -1.12 7.34 10.14
CA PHE A 60 -2.14 6.30 9.95
C PHE A 60 -3.49 6.93 9.67
N ALA A 61 -4.33 6.19 8.95
CA ALA A 61 -5.74 6.56 8.80
C ALA A 61 -6.52 5.97 9.98
N VAL A 62 -7.49 6.73 10.50
CA VAL A 62 -8.30 6.30 11.64
C VAL A 62 -9.76 6.33 11.20
N ASP A 63 -10.49 5.22 11.41
CA ASP A 63 -11.90 5.15 11.06
C ASP A 63 -12.79 5.68 12.20
N ASP A 64 -14.11 5.63 11.97
CA ASP A 64 -15.08 6.16 12.94
C ASP A 64 -15.09 5.42 14.27
N LEU A 65 -14.58 4.19 14.28
CA LEU A 65 -14.48 3.37 15.49
C LEU A 65 -13.13 3.50 16.19
N GLY A 66 -12.26 4.37 15.69
CA GLY A 66 -10.91 4.56 16.24
C GLY A 66 -9.90 3.52 15.81
N ARG A 67 -10.24 2.66 14.85
CA ARG A 67 -9.31 1.65 14.36
C ARG A 67 -8.35 2.27 13.36
N GLU A 68 -7.08 1.88 13.46
CA GLU A 68 -6.03 2.43 12.63
C GLU A 68 -5.70 1.52 11.44
N SER A 69 -5.36 2.16 10.32
CA SER A 69 -4.86 1.47 9.13
C SER A 69 -3.65 2.21 8.61
N VAL A 70 -2.74 1.49 7.97
CA VAL A 70 -1.61 2.11 7.29
C VAL A 70 -2.15 2.87 6.10
N ALA A 71 -1.72 4.12 5.92
CA ALA A 71 -2.18 4.96 4.82
C ALA A 71 -1.07 5.17 3.80
N ALA A 72 -1.40 5.02 2.52
CA ALA A 72 -0.48 5.30 1.43
C ALA A 72 -1.22 6.06 0.33
N LEU A 73 -0.49 6.65 -0.59
CA LEU A 73 -1.06 7.49 -1.64
C LEU A 73 -0.66 6.98 -3.02
N THR A 74 -1.56 7.11 -3.98
CA THR A 74 -1.22 6.98 -5.39
C THR A 74 -1.35 8.32 -6.10
N ARG A 75 -1.90 9.34 -5.42
CA ARG A 75 -2.03 10.71 -5.91
C ARG A 75 -1.51 11.66 -4.85
N LEU A 76 -0.76 12.66 -5.29
CA LEU A 76 -0.18 13.67 -4.40
C LEU A 76 -0.84 15.04 -4.54
N ASP A 77 -1.92 15.12 -5.29
CA ASP A 77 -2.65 16.38 -5.49
C ASP A 77 -3.17 16.90 -4.15
N GLY A 78 -2.89 18.15 -3.87
CA GLY A 78 -3.30 18.75 -2.60
C GLY A 78 -2.35 18.50 -1.44
N GLU A 79 -1.25 17.78 -1.67
CA GLU A 79 -0.31 17.41 -0.60
C GLU A 79 1.01 18.16 -0.70
N GLU A 80 1.03 19.32 -1.38
CA GLU A 80 2.26 20.08 -1.63
C GLU A 80 2.91 20.60 -0.35
N GLN A 81 2.13 20.79 0.73
CA GLN A 81 2.63 21.26 2.01
C GLN A 81 2.97 20.12 2.95
N SER A 82 2.74 18.89 2.52
CA SER A 82 2.93 17.71 3.38
C SER A 82 4.33 17.13 3.26
N ILE A 83 4.76 16.46 4.32
CA ILE A 83 5.99 15.66 4.28
C ILE A 83 5.62 14.31 3.67
N ILE A 84 6.30 13.94 2.59
CA ILE A 84 6.04 12.69 1.89
C ILE A 84 7.26 11.78 2.02
N ALA A 85 7.04 10.55 2.43
CA ALA A 85 8.07 9.54 2.50
C ALA A 85 7.71 8.39 1.56
N ASP A 86 8.69 7.91 0.79
CA ASP A 86 8.50 6.70 -0.02
C ASP A 86 8.79 5.50 0.85
N VAL A 87 7.80 4.61 0.98
CA VAL A 87 7.91 3.43 1.84
C VAL A 87 7.69 2.18 0.99
N LYS A 88 8.60 1.24 1.09
CA LYS A 88 8.48 -0.02 0.36
C LYS A 88 7.29 -0.81 0.85
N MET A 89 6.59 -1.48 -0.06
CA MET A 89 5.34 -2.17 0.27
C MET A 89 5.53 -3.25 1.33
N ARG A 90 6.65 -3.95 1.32
CA ARG A 90 6.91 -4.94 2.38
C ARG A 90 7.10 -4.29 3.75
N SER A 91 7.67 -3.07 3.77
CA SER A 91 7.77 -2.30 5.02
C SER A 91 6.39 -1.86 5.50
N LEU A 92 5.50 -1.48 4.59
CA LEU A 92 4.13 -1.14 4.95
C LEU A 92 3.41 -2.32 5.59
N LEU A 93 3.62 -3.53 5.07
CA LEU A 93 3.04 -4.73 5.65
C LEU A 93 3.57 -4.99 7.06
N ARG A 94 4.88 -4.80 7.25
CA ARG A 94 5.49 -4.97 8.58
C ARG A 94 4.92 -3.96 9.57
N ILE A 95 4.82 -2.70 9.16
CA ILE A 95 4.25 -1.64 10.01
C ILE A 95 2.81 -1.99 10.38
N MET A 96 2.03 -2.49 9.43
CA MET A 96 0.65 -2.91 9.67
C MET A 96 0.58 -3.97 10.77
N VAL A 97 1.42 -4.99 10.67
CA VAL A 97 1.43 -6.10 11.64
C VAL A 97 1.91 -5.62 13.01
N GLU A 98 3.01 -4.88 13.05
CA GLU A 98 3.59 -4.40 14.31
C GLU A 98 2.68 -3.46 15.08
N ASN A 99 1.84 -2.71 14.37
CA ASN A 99 0.93 -1.74 14.99
C ASN A 99 -0.51 -2.24 15.06
N GLU A 100 -0.73 -3.50 14.75
CA GLU A 100 -2.06 -4.14 14.82
C GLU A 100 -3.11 -3.36 14.01
N CYS A 101 -2.71 -2.86 12.84
CA CYS A 101 -3.60 -2.12 11.95
C CYS A 101 -4.61 -3.06 11.28
N GLU A 102 -5.77 -2.51 10.91
CA GLU A 102 -6.83 -3.26 10.24
C GLU A 102 -6.51 -3.59 8.79
N GLY A 103 -5.63 -2.83 8.16
CA GLY A 103 -5.24 -3.03 6.77
C GLY A 103 -4.46 -1.85 6.25
N ILE A 104 -4.49 -1.68 4.93
CA ILE A 104 -3.88 -0.54 4.26
C ILE A 104 -4.95 0.21 3.49
N VAL A 105 -5.00 1.54 3.67
CA VAL A 105 -5.91 2.40 2.95
C VAL A 105 -5.11 3.22 1.95
N LEU A 106 -5.52 3.16 0.69
CA LEU A 106 -4.91 3.96 -0.37
C LEU A 106 -5.77 5.18 -0.62
N ASN A 107 -5.14 6.36 -0.63
CA ASN A 107 -5.80 7.66 -0.84
C ASN A 107 -6.93 7.93 0.17
N PRO A 108 -6.65 7.85 1.49
CA PRO A 108 -7.71 8.03 2.49
C PRO A 108 -8.37 9.40 2.37
N GLY A 109 -9.72 9.41 2.41
CA GLY A 109 -10.51 10.63 2.29
C GLY A 109 -10.62 11.19 0.88
N GLY A 110 -10.01 10.57 -0.11
CA GLY A 110 -10.05 11.02 -1.50
C GLY A 110 -11.12 10.33 -2.32
N GLU A 111 -11.29 10.80 -3.55
CA GLU A 111 -12.26 10.22 -4.48
C GLU A 111 -11.93 8.77 -4.86
N HIS A 112 -10.66 8.42 -4.84
CA HIS A 112 -10.19 7.10 -5.22
C HIS A 112 -9.65 6.34 -4.01
N GLU A 113 -10.34 6.44 -2.88
CA GLU A 113 -9.99 5.69 -1.69
C GLU A 113 -10.23 4.20 -1.92
N PHE A 114 -9.26 3.39 -1.55
CA PHE A 114 -9.35 1.93 -1.67
C PHE A 114 -8.75 1.30 -0.41
N THR A 115 -9.51 0.46 0.26
CA THR A 115 -9.07 -0.20 1.48
C THR A 115 -8.75 -1.65 1.20
N VAL A 116 -7.56 -2.09 1.64
CA VAL A 116 -7.13 -3.48 1.52
C VAL A 116 -7.14 -4.09 2.93
N PRO A 117 -8.09 -4.98 3.23
CA PRO A 117 -8.13 -5.61 4.55
C PRO A 117 -6.90 -6.47 4.80
N LYS A 118 -6.48 -6.55 6.07
CA LYS A 118 -5.29 -7.33 6.44
C LYS A 118 -5.39 -8.82 6.06
N MET A 119 -6.60 -9.36 6.00
CA MET A 119 -6.80 -10.76 5.61
C MET A 119 -6.29 -11.03 4.20
N LEU A 120 -6.55 -10.11 3.27
CA LEU A 120 -6.04 -10.25 1.90
C LEU A 120 -4.52 -10.11 1.87
N LEU A 121 -3.98 -9.22 2.70
CA LEU A 121 -2.55 -8.99 2.77
C LEU A 121 -1.83 -10.16 3.42
N ALA A 122 -2.46 -10.79 4.40
CA ALA A 122 -1.92 -11.99 5.03
C ALA A 122 -1.78 -13.13 4.00
N TYR A 123 -2.77 -13.28 3.13
CA TYR A 123 -2.70 -14.28 2.06
C TYR A 123 -1.53 -13.97 1.11
N ALA A 124 -1.36 -12.71 0.72
CA ALA A 124 -0.28 -12.31 -0.16
C ALA A 124 1.09 -12.55 0.47
N LEU A 125 1.22 -12.26 1.76
CA LEU A 125 2.44 -12.52 2.51
C LEU A 125 2.78 -13.99 2.53
N HIS A 126 1.77 -14.83 2.79
CA HIS A 126 1.96 -16.29 2.83
C HIS A 126 2.37 -16.82 1.45
N ALA A 127 1.69 -16.38 0.41
CA ALA A 127 2.02 -16.79 -0.96
C ALA A 127 3.44 -16.37 -1.34
N GLY A 128 3.81 -15.14 -1.01
CA GLY A 128 5.16 -14.64 -1.26
C GLY A 128 6.22 -15.43 -0.51
N TYR A 129 5.92 -15.80 0.73
CA TYR A 129 6.82 -16.61 1.54
C TYR A 129 7.00 -18.01 0.92
N GLN A 130 5.91 -18.63 0.46
CA GLN A 130 5.98 -19.94 -0.19
C GLN A 130 6.80 -19.86 -1.48
N MET A 131 6.62 -18.82 -2.27
CA MET A 131 7.41 -18.60 -3.47
C MET A 131 8.89 -18.50 -3.16
N ALA A 132 9.24 -17.79 -2.10
CA ALA A 132 10.63 -17.64 -1.68
C ALA A 132 11.23 -18.98 -1.25
N LEU A 133 10.45 -19.81 -0.55
CA LEU A 133 10.89 -21.16 -0.18
C LEU A 133 11.08 -22.04 -1.40
N ASP A 134 10.17 -21.97 -2.36
CA ASP A 134 10.27 -22.74 -3.60
C ASP A 134 11.51 -22.34 -4.40
N ASP A 135 11.82 -21.06 -4.46
CA ASP A 135 13.01 -20.57 -5.13
C ASP A 135 14.28 -21.09 -4.45
N MET A 136 14.31 -21.12 -3.13
CA MET A 136 15.43 -21.66 -2.38
C MET A 136 15.62 -23.14 -2.63
N SER A 137 14.51 -23.89 -2.75
CA SER A 137 14.55 -25.34 -3.00
C SER A 137 14.99 -25.65 -4.42
N SER A 138 14.58 -24.85 -5.40
CA SER A 138 14.90 -25.08 -6.81
C SER A 138 16.22 -24.47 -7.23
N GLY A 139 16.78 -23.56 -6.45
CA GLY A 139 18.02 -22.87 -6.76
C GLY A 139 19.28 -23.70 -6.51
N ASN A 140 19.12 -24.92 -6.08
CA ASN A 140 20.24 -25.83 -5.85
C ASN A 140 20.59 -26.63 -7.12
#